data_b16e7e8afbfa2092e0c4ba5427d75266
#
_entry.id   b16e7e8afbfa2092e0c4ba5427d75266
#
_cell.length_a   1.000
_cell.length_b   1.000
_cell.length_c   1.000
_cell.angle_alpha   90.00
_cell.angle_beta   90.00
_cell.angle_gamma   90.00
#
_symmetry.space_group_name_H-M   'P 1'
#
loop_
_entity.id
_entity.type
_entity.pdbx_description
1 polymer ?
#
loop_
_entity_poly.entity_id
_entity_poly.type
_entity_poly.pdbx_seq_one_letter_code
_entity_poly.pdbx_strand_id
1 'polypeptide(L)'
;MALSNQTETQVQLKGVHLCCGGCVNAVATAVESVPGVACQCDMARGTVTLTARDDAAAQKALDAIAAAGLHGETGNAHLAMRAEPDIPAGKVRRLTVSGIHNCCQPCYEAIKGAIDTVEGVTSDTAEPGRATFEVSGHFSAVQLVQALNAAGFHAKVKT
;
A
#
# COMPACT_ATOMS: atom_id res chain seq x y z
N MET A 1 29.80 -7.24 -30.48
CA MET A 1 28.62 -6.71 -29.81
C MET A 1 28.42 -7.44 -28.50
N ALA A 2 28.68 -6.78 -27.40
CA ALA A 2 28.34 -7.32 -26.12
C ALA A 2 26.81 -7.23 -25.99
N LEU A 3 26.16 -8.39 -26.02
CA LEU A 3 24.79 -8.49 -25.55
C LEU A 3 24.85 -8.23 -24.07
N SER A 4 24.50 -7.01 -23.66
CA SER A 4 24.30 -6.74 -22.25
C SER A 4 23.12 -7.60 -21.81
N ASN A 5 23.44 -8.66 -21.10
CA ASN A 5 22.47 -9.40 -20.29
C ASN A 5 22.00 -8.45 -19.20
N GLN A 6 21.13 -7.52 -19.57
CA GLN A 6 20.38 -6.77 -18.56
C GLN A 6 19.37 -7.76 -18.00
N THR A 7 19.70 -8.27 -16.83
CA THR A 7 18.81 -9.16 -16.11
C THR A 7 17.62 -8.31 -15.67
N GLU A 8 16.49 -8.44 -16.38
CA GLU A 8 15.26 -7.82 -15.96
C GLU A 8 14.86 -8.34 -14.58
N THR A 9 14.45 -7.42 -13.72
CA THR A 9 13.92 -7.77 -12.41
C THR A 9 12.42 -7.88 -12.50
N GLN A 10 11.88 -9.03 -12.13
CA GLN A 10 10.45 -9.25 -12.04
C GLN A 10 10.04 -9.44 -10.59
N VAL A 11 9.05 -8.66 -10.14
CA VAL A 11 8.52 -8.72 -8.78
C VAL A 11 7.01 -8.81 -8.85
N GLN A 12 6.42 -9.70 -8.08
CA GLN A 12 4.97 -9.81 -7.95
C GLN A 12 4.55 -9.36 -6.55
N LEU A 13 3.67 -8.33 -6.51
CA LEU A 13 2.99 -7.91 -5.29
C LEU A 13 1.69 -8.70 -5.14
N LYS A 14 1.45 -9.22 -3.95
CA LYS A 14 0.22 -9.96 -3.59
C LYS A 14 -0.53 -9.22 -2.49
N GLY A 15 -1.84 -9.39 -2.47
CA GLY A 15 -2.69 -8.81 -1.44
C GLY A 15 -2.95 -7.32 -1.62
N VAL A 16 -2.72 -6.78 -2.81
CA VAL A 16 -3.03 -5.38 -3.13
C VAL A 16 -4.55 -5.24 -3.29
N HIS A 17 -5.12 -4.19 -2.71
CA HIS A 17 -6.54 -3.91 -2.88
C HIS A 17 -6.81 -3.34 -4.28
N LEU A 18 -7.36 -4.17 -5.15
CA LEU A 18 -7.68 -3.82 -6.54
C LEU A 18 -9.17 -4.07 -6.79
N CYS A 19 -10.03 -3.23 -6.23
CA CYS A 19 -11.48 -3.42 -6.30
C CYS A 19 -12.11 -2.90 -7.60
N CYS A 20 -11.44 -2.01 -8.31
CA CYS A 20 -12.00 -1.38 -9.51
C CYS A 20 -10.89 -0.80 -10.39
N GLY A 21 -11.28 -0.28 -11.55
CA GLY A 21 -10.37 0.39 -12.49
C GLY A 21 -9.61 1.56 -11.88
N GLY A 22 -10.18 2.25 -10.90
CA GLY A 22 -9.51 3.34 -10.18
C GLY A 22 -8.28 2.86 -9.41
N CYS A 23 -8.35 1.68 -8.78
CA CYS A 23 -7.21 1.08 -8.11
C CYS A 23 -6.11 0.70 -9.11
N VAL A 24 -6.48 0.06 -10.21
CA VAL A 24 -5.54 -0.31 -11.28
C VAL A 24 -4.88 0.94 -11.87
N ASN A 25 -5.65 1.99 -12.12
CA ASN A 25 -5.12 3.25 -12.63
C ASN A 25 -4.15 3.91 -11.65
N ALA A 26 -4.42 3.85 -10.36
CA ALA A 26 -3.52 4.37 -9.34
C ALA A 26 -2.17 3.66 -9.36
N VAL A 27 -2.17 2.34 -9.47
CA VAL A 27 -0.94 1.54 -9.62
C VAL A 27 -0.22 1.90 -10.92
N ALA A 28 -0.92 1.91 -12.04
CA ALA A 28 -0.34 2.22 -13.34
C ALA A 28 0.29 3.62 -13.36
N THR A 29 -0.39 4.62 -12.84
CA THR A 29 0.13 5.98 -12.75
C THR A 29 1.38 6.06 -11.87
N ALA A 30 1.38 5.37 -10.73
CA ALA A 30 2.55 5.32 -9.86
C ALA A 30 3.75 4.70 -10.57
N VAL A 31 3.56 3.58 -11.25
CA VAL A 31 4.62 2.87 -11.97
C VAL A 31 5.14 3.67 -13.16
N GLU A 32 4.26 4.37 -13.88
CA GLU A 32 4.67 5.24 -15.00
C GLU A 32 5.62 6.35 -14.58
N SER A 33 5.61 6.74 -13.34
CA SER A 33 6.56 7.74 -12.82
C SER A 33 8.00 7.21 -12.73
N VAL A 34 8.21 5.90 -12.87
CA VAL A 34 9.52 5.26 -12.77
C VAL A 34 9.94 4.77 -14.16
N PRO A 35 11.00 5.37 -14.75
CA PRO A 35 11.47 4.93 -16.06
C PRO A 35 11.94 3.48 -16.07
N GLY A 36 11.63 2.75 -17.13
CA GLY A 36 12.09 1.37 -17.32
C GLY A 36 11.33 0.31 -16.52
N VAL A 37 10.14 0.65 -16.03
CA VAL A 37 9.27 -0.30 -15.31
C VAL A 37 7.93 -0.43 -16.03
N ALA A 38 7.49 -1.66 -16.21
CA ALA A 38 6.15 -2.00 -16.68
C ALA A 38 5.39 -2.73 -15.57
N CYS A 39 4.07 -2.59 -15.53
CA CYS A 39 3.23 -3.31 -14.59
C CYS A 39 2.08 -4.02 -15.26
N GLN A 40 1.65 -5.10 -14.64
CA GLN A 40 0.46 -5.85 -14.99
C GLN A 40 -0.36 -6.11 -13.74
N CYS A 41 -1.62 -5.68 -13.75
CA CYS A 41 -2.52 -5.82 -12.60
C CYS A 41 -3.54 -6.93 -12.88
N ASP A 42 -3.78 -7.77 -11.86
CA ASP A 42 -4.84 -8.77 -11.88
C ASP A 42 -5.82 -8.45 -10.75
N MET A 43 -6.95 -7.88 -11.10
CA MET A 43 -7.98 -7.49 -10.10
C MET A 43 -8.58 -8.69 -9.39
N ALA A 44 -8.74 -9.80 -10.08
CA ALA A 44 -9.34 -11.00 -9.49
C ALA A 44 -8.47 -11.60 -8.39
N ARG A 45 -7.16 -11.49 -8.52
CA ARG A 45 -6.18 -12.05 -7.59
C ARG A 45 -5.58 -11.01 -6.64
N GLY A 46 -5.79 -9.73 -6.88
CA GLY A 46 -5.16 -8.67 -6.12
C GLY A 46 -3.64 -8.64 -6.28
N THR A 47 -3.14 -8.97 -7.47
CA THR A 47 -1.70 -9.03 -7.75
C THR A 47 -1.26 -7.96 -8.73
N VAL A 48 -0.05 -7.47 -8.53
CA VAL A 48 0.63 -6.55 -9.43
C VAL A 48 1.98 -7.14 -9.78
N THR A 49 2.21 -7.40 -11.06
CA THR A 49 3.51 -7.89 -11.54
C THR A 49 4.28 -6.72 -12.13
N LEU A 50 5.46 -6.46 -11.57
CA LEU A 50 6.38 -5.41 -12.03
C LEU A 50 7.51 -6.05 -12.80
N THR A 51 7.81 -5.50 -13.97
CA THR A 51 8.98 -5.87 -14.77
C THR A 51 9.84 -4.63 -14.89
N ALA A 52 11.04 -4.67 -14.32
CA ALA A 52 11.95 -3.55 -14.24
C ALA A 52 13.30 -3.88 -14.88
N ARG A 53 14.03 -2.85 -15.31
CA ARG A 53 15.36 -3.02 -15.88
C ARG A 53 16.39 -3.52 -14.86
N ASP A 54 16.19 -3.20 -13.57
CA ASP A 54 17.07 -3.59 -12.46
C ASP A 54 16.33 -3.52 -11.14
N ASP A 55 16.98 -3.95 -10.06
CA ASP A 55 16.42 -3.97 -8.72
C ASP A 55 16.12 -2.57 -8.19
N ALA A 56 16.97 -1.59 -8.51
CA ALA A 56 16.76 -0.21 -8.07
C ALA A 56 15.49 0.38 -8.67
N ALA A 57 15.22 0.14 -9.95
CA ALA A 57 14.01 0.59 -10.62
C ALA A 57 12.77 -0.13 -10.04
N ALA A 58 12.87 -1.43 -9.76
CA ALA A 58 11.80 -2.19 -9.11
C ALA A 58 11.48 -1.63 -7.73
N GLN A 59 12.48 -1.32 -6.91
CA GLN A 59 12.27 -0.73 -5.60
C GLN A 59 11.60 0.66 -5.68
N LYS A 60 12.00 1.49 -6.63
CA LYS A 60 11.36 2.79 -6.86
C LYS A 60 9.89 2.64 -7.22
N ALA A 61 9.55 1.63 -8.02
CA ALA A 61 8.16 1.34 -8.36
C ALA A 61 7.35 0.90 -7.14
N LEU A 62 7.93 0.06 -6.29
CA LEU A 62 7.30 -0.34 -5.04
C LEU A 62 7.06 0.86 -4.12
N ASP A 63 8.05 1.74 -3.99
CA ASP A 63 7.94 2.96 -3.19
C ASP A 63 6.85 3.90 -3.76
N ALA A 64 6.74 3.99 -5.09
CA ALA A 64 5.72 4.79 -5.74
C ALA A 64 4.30 4.25 -5.51
N ILE A 65 4.12 2.93 -5.53
CA ILE A 65 2.84 2.29 -5.23
C ILE A 65 2.46 2.54 -3.76
N ALA A 66 3.41 2.44 -2.85
CA ALA A 66 3.19 2.77 -1.43
C ALA A 66 2.77 4.24 -1.27
N ALA A 67 3.43 5.16 -1.95
CA ALA A 67 3.07 6.58 -1.93
C ALA A 67 1.67 6.84 -2.50
N ALA A 68 1.19 5.98 -3.39
CA ALA A 68 -0.19 6.03 -3.92
C ALA A 68 -1.22 5.47 -2.93
N GLY A 69 -0.80 4.93 -1.79
CA GLY A 69 -1.67 4.44 -0.74
C GLY A 69 -2.08 2.99 -0.84
N LEU A 70 -1.42 2.21 -1.68
CA LEU A 70 -1.66 0.78 -1.84
C LEU A 70 -0.48 -0.03 -1.32
N HIS A 71 -0.76 -1.22 -0.80
CA HIS A 71 0.23 -2.09 -0.19
C HIS A 71 0.09 -3.53 -0.68
N GLY A 72 1.22 -4.20 -0.81
CA GLY A 72 1.28 -5.62 -1.11
C GLY A 72 2.57 -6.23 -0.63
N GLU A 73 2.64 -7.56 -0.64
CA GLU A 73 3.81 -8.31 -0.24
C GLU A 73 4.45 -8.98 -1.44
N THR A 74 5.78 -8.89 -1.52
CA THR A 74 6.55 -9.45 -2.64
C THR A 74 7.02 -10.87 -2.40
N GLY A 75 7.10 -11.29 -1.15
CA GLY A 75 7.74 -12.54 -0.79
C GLY A 75 9.26 -12.55 -1.01
N ASN A 76 9.85 -11.41 -1.31
CA ASN A 76 11.27 -11.24 -1.61
C ASN A 76 11.92 -10.37 -0.54
N ALA A 77 12.97 -10.88 0.12
CA ALA A 77 13.66 -10.17 1.21
C ALA A 77 14.41 -8.92 0.72
N HIS A 78 14.80 -8.87 -0.55
CA HIS A 78 15.58 -7.77 -1.12
C HIS A 78 14.73 -6.69 -1.76
N LEU A 79 13.50 -7.02 -2.15
CA LEU A 79 12.58 -6.11 -2.83
C LEU A 79 11.23 -6.19 -2.13
N ALA A 80 10.95 -5.21 -1.29
CA ALA A 80 9.71 -5.16 -0.51
C ALA A 80 9.25 -3.73 -0.36
N MET A 81 7.97 -3.56 -0.10
CA MET A 81 7.45 -2.26 0.33
C MET A 81 7.99 -1.95 1.71
N ARG A 82 8.56 -0.75 1.85
CA ARG A 82 9.16 -0.31 3.11
C ARG A 82 8.08 0.08 4.10
N ALA A 83 8.29 -0.29 5.36
CA ALA A 83 7.46 0.23 6.44
C ALA A 83 7.63 1.75 6.53
N GLU A 84 6.54 2.46 6.81
CA GLU A 84 6.64 3.91 7.06
C GLU A 84 7.50 4.15 8.30
N PRO A 85 8.40 5.15 8.25
CA PRO A 85 9.14 5.55 9.44
C PRO A 85 8.21 6.21 10.47
N ASP A 86 8.65 6.27 11.71
CA ASP A 86 7.99 7.02 12.77
C ASP A 86 6.60 6.51 13.17
N ILE A 87 6.32 5.22 12.96
CA ILE A 87 5.12 4.60 13.52
C ILE A 87 5.31 4.54 15.04
N PRO A 88 4.40 5.15 15.84
CA PRO A 88 4.54 5.13 17.29
C PRO A 88 4.58 3.70 17.84
N ALA A 89 5.53 3.44 18.73
CA ALA A 89 5.56 2.19 19.49
C ALA A 89 4.50 2.23 20.59
N GLY A 90 3.87 1.08 20.87
CA GLY A 90 2.89 0.98 21.93
C GLY A 90 1.53 1.55 21.56
N LYS A 91 0.73 1.82 22.58
CA LYS A 91 -0.65 2.28 22.42
C LYS A 91 -0.75 3.79 22.32
N VAL A 92 -1.64 4.25 21.45
CA VAL A 92 -1.96 5.68 21.25
C VAL A 92 -3.46 5.88 21.47
N ARG A 93 -3.85 7.12 21.71
CA ARG A 93 -5.26 7.49 21.89
C ARG A 93 -5.86 8.07 20.62
N ARG A 94 -5.02 8.65 19.77
CA ARG A 94 -5.42 9.24 18.52
C ARG A 94 -4.29 9.07 17.51
N LEU A 95 -4.66 8.74 16.28
CA LEU A 95 -3.71 8.59 15.19
C LEU A 95 -4.33 9.17 13.92
N THR A 96 -3.59 10.05 13.24
CA THR A 96 -3.97 10.54 11.93
C THR A 96 -3.39 9.62 10.88
N VAL A 97 -4.25 9.07 10.03
CA VAL A 97 -3.90 8.23 8.89
C VAL A 97 -4.02 9.07 7.63
N SER A 98 -3.00 9.08 6.79
CA SER A 98 -2.98 9.87 5.56
C SER A 98 -2.38 9.15 4.38
N GLY A 99 -2.66 9.64 3.17
CA GLY A 99 -2.10 9.10 1.94
C GLY A 99 -2.64 7.73 1.54
N ILE A 100 -3.70 7.25 2.17
CA ILE A 100 -4.31 5.96 1.86
C ILE A 100 -5.16 6.05 0.58
N HIS A 101 -5.10 4.99 -0.24
CA HIS A 101 -5.94 4.92 -1.43
C HIS A 101 -7.40 4.61 -1.04
N ASN A 102 -8.30 5.54 -1.31
CA ASN A 102 -9.71 5.42 -0.93
C ASN A 102 -10.57 6.06 -2.03
N CYS A 103 -10.64 5.39 -3.18
CA CYS A 103 -11.27 5.97 -4.37
C CYS A 103 -12.78 5.68 -4.48
N CYS A 104 -13.29 4.70 -3.75
CA CYS A 104 -14.67 4.24 -3.93
C CYS A 104 -15.20 3.55 -2.67
N GLN A 105 -16.48 3.21 -2.69
CA GLN A 105 -17.14 2.55 -1.56
C GLN A 105 -16.47 1.23 -1.14
N PRO A 106 -16.10 0.30 -2.06
CA PRO A 106 -15.37 -0.91 -1.66
C PRO A 106 -14.03 -0.65 -0.95
N CYS A 107 -13.31 0.40 -1.35
CA CYS A 107 -12.08 0.81 -0.64
C CYS A 107 -12.41 1.23 0.79
N TYR A 108 -13.41 2.07 0.95
CA TYR A 108 -13.86 2.55 2.26
C TYR A 108 -14.28 1.37 3.16
N GLU A 109 -15.07 0.43 2.64
CA GLU A 109 -15.52 -0.74 3.40
C GLU A 109 -14.35 -1.62 3.83
N ALA A 110 -13.36 -1.81 2.96
CA ALA A 110 -12.16 -2.58 3.29
C ALA A 110 -11.32 -1.88 4.37
N ILE A 111 -11.19 -0.56 4.29
CA ILE A 111 -10.50 0.25 5.32
C ILE A 111 -11.22 0.13 6.66
N LYS A 112 -12.55 0.28 6.67
CA LYS A 112 -13.36 0.15 7.90
C LYS A 112 -13.25 -1.24 8.49
N GLY A 113 -13.29 -2.27 7.65
CA GLY A 113 -13.11 -3.66 8.09
C GLY A 113 -11.75 -3.87 8.75
N ALA A 114 -10.69 -3.29 8.21
CA ALA A 114 -9.36 -3.35 8.80
C ALA A 114 -9.31 -2.64 10.16
N ILE A 115 -9.87 -1.43 10.26
CA ILE A 115 -9.92 -0.67 11.50
C ILE A 115 -10.68 -1.46 12.58
N ASP A 116 -11.80 -2.08 12.23
CA ASP A 116 -12.64 -2.84 13.15
C ASP A 116 -11.94 -4.08 13.74
N THR A 117 -10.87 -4.57 13.11
CA THR A 117 -10.07 -5.69 13.64
C THR A 117 -9.10 -5.27 14.73
N VAL A 118 -8.84 -3.97 14.89
CA VAL A 118 -7.85 -3.46 15.84
C VAL A 118 -8.48 -3.27 17.20
N GLU A 119 -8.00 -4.01 18.19
CA GLU A 119 -8.50 -3.93 19.56
C GLU A 119 -8.21 -2.56 20.15
N GLY A 120 -9.21 -1.99 20.82
CA GLY A 120 -9.08 -0.71 21.51
C GLY A 120 -9.49 0.49 20.69
N VAL A 121 -9.79 0.35 19.42
CA VAL A 121 -10.34 1.44 18.61
C VAL A 121 -11.81 1.65 18.99
N THR A 122 -12.17 2.89 19.29
CA THR A 122 -13.54 3.27 19.68
C THR A 122 -14.26 4.07 18.60
N SER A 123 -13.54 4.83 17.79
CA SER A 123 -14.13 5.63 16.71
C SER A 123 -13.10 5.97 15.64
N ASP A 124 -13.60 6.36 14.48
CA ASP A 124 -12.78 6.88 13.39
C ASP A 124 -13.59 7.89 12.57
N THR A 125 -12.89 8.71 11.77
CA THR A 125 -13.50 9.71 10.89
C THR A 125 -13.39 9.33 9.41
N ALA A 126 -13.09 8.07 9.10
CA ALA A 126 -12.96 7.61 7.72
C ALA A 126 -14.24 7.84 6.93
N GLU A 127 -14.09 8.35 5.71
CA GLU A 127 -15.19 8.61 4.78
C GLU A 127 -14.78 8.17 3.36
N PRO A 128 -15.74 7.71 2.55
CA PRO A 128 -15.45 7.38 1.16
C PRO A 128 -14.82 8.56 0.40
N GLY A 129 -13.80 8.29 -0.39
CA GLY A 129 -13.13 9.29 -1.21
C GLY A 129 -12.12 10.16 -0.47
N ARG A 130 -11.89 9.95 0.81
CA ARG A 130 -10.92 10.70 1.60
C ARG A 130 -9.67 9.89 1.91
N ALA A 131 -8.52 10.45 1.59
CA ALA A 131 -7.22 9.83 1.84
C ALA A 131 -6.70 10.04 3.27
N THR A 132 -7.38 10.86 4.06
CA THR A 132 -6.96 11.22 5.43
C THR A 132 -8.12 11.08 6.39
N PHE A 133 -7.86 10.45 7.54
CA PHE A 133 -8.83 10.32 8.62
C PHE A 133 -8.13 10.14 9.96
N GLU A 134 -8.87 10.29 11.05
CA GLU A 134 -8.39 10.03 12.40
C GLU A 134 -9.00 8.77 12.97
N VAL A 135 -8.21 8.07 13.78
CA VAL A 135 -8.65 6.91 14.56
C VAL A 135 -8.43 7.22 16.03
N SER A 136 -9.44 6.95 16.86
CA SER A 136 -9.42 7.24 18.29
C SER A 136 -9.73 6.01 19.11
N GLY A 137 -9.22 5.99 20.36
CA GLY A 137 -9.41 4.88 21.29
C GLY A 137 -8.20 4.73 22.18
N HIS A 138 -7.86 3.49 22.48
CA HIS A 138 -6.62 3.12 23.17
C HIS A 138 -6.08 1.86 22.50
N PHE A 139 -5.27 2.03 21.45
CA PHE A 139 -4.90 0.96 20.53
C PHE A 139 -3.45 1.05 20.11
N SER A 140 -2.92 -0.06 19.57
CA SER A 140 -1.57 -0.11 19.01
C SER A 140 -1.54 0.49 17.59
N ALA A 141 -0.73 1.53 17.40
CA ALA A 141 -0.51 2.13 16.08
C ALA A 141 0.07 1.10 15.10
N VAL A 142 0.99 0.26 15.55
CA VAL A 142 1.60 -0.80 14.73
C VAL A 142 0.54 -1.80 14.26
N GLN A 143 -0.39 -2.22 15.14
CA GLN A 143 -1.47 -3.13 14.77
C GLN A 143 -2.41 -2.51 13.73
N LEU A 144 -2.72 -1.22 13.86
CA LEU A 144 -3.55 -0.52 12.88
C LEU A 144 -2.88 -0.51 11.49
N VAL A 145 -1.60 -0.15 11.44
CA VAL A 145 -0.83 -0.14 10.19
C VAL A 145 -0.79 -1.54 9.57
N GLN A 146 -0.54 -2.57 10.37
CA GLN A 146 -0.52 -3.96 9.90
C GLN A 146 -1.87 -4.40 9.36
N ALA A 147 -2.96 -4.01 10.01
CA ALA A 147 -4.32 -4.33 9.55
C ALA A 147 -4.62 -3.66 8.20
N LEU A 148 -4.25 -2.40 8.03
CA LEU A 148 -4.41 -1.68 6.77
C LEU A 148 -3.55 -2.30 5.66
N ASN A 149 -2.31 -2.65 5.97
CA ASN A 149 -1.41 -3.33 5.02
C ASN A 149 -1.98 -4.69 4.59
N ALA A 150 -2.51 -5.46 5.53
CA ALA A 150 -3.12 -6.76 5.24
C ALA A 150 -4.37 -6.62 4.35
N ALA A 151 -5.07 -5.49 4.45
CA ALA A 151 -6.20 -5.18 3.57
C ALA A 151 -5.78 -4.66 2.19
N GLY A 152 -4.48 -4.45 1.96
CA GLY A 152 -3.93 -3.99 0.68
C GLY A 152 -3.73 -2.49 0.58
N PHE A 153 -3.70 -1.77 1.69
CA PHE A 153 -3.52 -0.32 1.74
C PHE A 153 -2.23 0.06 2.44
N HIS A 154 -1.55 1.07 1.90
CA HIS A 154 -0.40 1.68 2.53
C HIS A 154 -0.77 3.08 3.03
N ALA A 155 -0.42 3.40 4.25
CA ALA A 155 -0.78 4.67 4.86
C ALA A 155 0.36 5.23 5.69
N LYS A 156 0.44 6.56 5.71
CA LYS A 156 1.30 7.30 6.65
C LYS A 156 0.49 7.59 7.91
N VAL A 157 1.15 7.54 9.05
CA VAL A 157 0.49 7.79 10.34
C VAL A 157 1.25 8.84 11.12
N LYS A 158 0.49 9.63 11.92
CA LYS A 158 1.02 10.70 12.75
C LYS A 158 0.18 10.85 14.01
N THR A 159 0.85 10.96 15.14
CA THR A 159 0.21 11.28 16.42
C THR A 159 -0.14 12.75 16.55
#